data_27e339886e9b7eab72bca684a6bd8a1e
#
_entry.id   27e339886e9b7eab72bca684a6bd8a1e
#
_cell.length_a   1.000
_cell.length_b   1.000
_cell.length_c   1.000
_cell.angle_alpha   90.00
_cell.angle_beta   90.00
_cell.angle_gamma   90.00
#
_symmetry.space_group_name_H-M   'P 1'
#
loop_
_entity.id
_entity.type
_entity.pdbx_description
1 polymer ?
#
loop_
_entity_poly.entity_id
_entity_poly.type
_entity_poly.pdbx_seq_one_letter_code
_entity_poly.pdbx_strand_id
1 'polypeptide(L)'
;AQMTALLIVAQQYGLNPFTKEIYAFPDKGGIVPVVGVDGWARIINSHTQFDGMDFAQDAESCTCTIYRKDRSHPIKVTEWMAECKRSAGPWLTHPYRMLRHKAMIQCARLAFGFAGIYEPDEAERIVEADAPKQINPDTGEITAIVFDVAAALNEVECCGTAESLQMVWKAQGAKAVAAQDKGGHAALKDAVKTKKAELEMESNRTIEAEEA
;
A
#
# COMPACT_ATOMS: atom_id res chain seq x y z
N ALA A 1 4.07 16.00 -13.25
CA ALA A 1 5.04 16.11 -12.14
C ALA A 1 5.42 14.74 -11.54
N GLN A 2 4.47 13.91 -11.12
CA GLN A 2 4.73 12.62 -10.46
C GLN A 2 5.44 11.62 -11.36
N MET A 3 4.98 11.43 -12.59
CA MET A 3 5.63 10.56 -13.58
C MET A 3 7.07 11.01 -13.88
N THR A 4 7.30 12.31 -13.94
CA THR A 4 8.64 12.87 -14.15
C THR A 4 9.57 12.50 -13.00
N ALA A 5 9.11 12.58 -11.75
CA ALA A 5 9.90 12.18 -10.58
C ALA A 5 10.27 10.68 -10.63
N LEU A 6 9.33 9.80 -10.99
CA LEU A 6 9.62 8.38 -11.17
C LEU A 6 10.67 8.13 -12.26
N LEU A 7 10.56 8.81 -13.39
CA LEU A 7 11.49 8.65 -14.51
C LEU A 7 12.90 9.16 -14.16
N ILE A 8 13.03 10.21 -13.35
CA ILE A 8 14.33 10.70 -12.86
C ILE A 8 14.99 9.62 -11.99
N VAL A 9 14.26 9.03 -11.05
CA VAL A 9 14.80 7.96 -10.20
C VAL A 9 15.13 6.71 -11.03
N ALA A 10 14.25 6.32 -11.96
CA ALA A 10 14.48 5.22 -12.87
C ALA A 10 15.77 5.42 -13.69
N GLN A 11 15.99 6.61 -14.23
CA GLN A 11 17.20 6.94 -14.98
C GLN A 11 18.45 6.94 -14.10
N GLN A 12 18.35 7.46 -12.86
CA GLN A 12 19.47 7.49 -11.93
C GLN A 12 20.03 6.09 -11.63
N TYR A 13 19.16 5.08 -11.53
CA TYR A 13 19.52 3.70 -11.22
C TYR A 13 19.54 2.78 -12.43
N GLY A 14 19.30 3.28 -13.63
CA GLY A 14 19.26 2.49 -14.87
C GLY A 14 18.12 1.46 -14.89
N LEU A 15 17.00 1.76 -14.21
CA LEU A 15 15.85 0.89 -14.07
C LEU A 15 14.80 1.16 -15.16
N ASN A 16 14.12 0.09 -15.60
CA ASN A 16 13.10 0.17 -16.62
C ASN A 16 11.69 0.06 -16.02
N PRO A 17 10.87 1.14 -16.05
CA PRO A 17 9.49 1.10 -15.53
C PRO A 17 8.55 0.21 -16.36
N PHE A 18 8.85 -0.04 -17.64
CA PHE A 18 8.02 -0.89 -18.50
C PHE A 18 8.17 -2.39 -18.18
N THR A 19 9.30 -2.80 -17.63
CA THR A 19 9.54 -4.17 -17.16
C THR A 19 9.20 -4.37 -15.68
N LYS A 20 8.61 -3.35 -15.04
CA LYS A 20 8.26 -3.33 -13.61
C LYS A 20 9.47 -3.47 -12.67
N GLU A 21 10.66 -3.13 -13.14
CA GLU A 21 11.85 -3.04 -12.29
C GLU A 21 11.70 -1.91 -11.26
N ILE A 22 11.01 -0.83 -11.65
CA ILE A 22 10.57 0.28 -10.79
C ILE A 22 9.14 0.66 -11.13
N TYR A 23 8.34 0.98 -10.13
CA TYR A 23 6.97 1.48 -10.27
C TYR A 23 6.64 2.50 -9.17
N ALA A 24 5.53 3.19 -9.34
CA ALA A 24 5.06 4.18 -8.39
C ALA A 24 4.03 3.58 -7.44
N PHE A 25 4.22 3.79 -6.15
CA PHE A 25 3.20 3.56 -5.14
C PHE A 25 2.51 4.89 -4.81
N PRO A 26 1.17 4.98 -4.83
CA PRO A 26 0.49 6.24 -4.52
C PRO A 26 0.68 6.59 -3.04
N ASP A 27 0.97 7.88 -2.79
CA ASP A 27 1.07 8.47 -1.47
C ASP A 27 0.29 9.78 -1.44
N LYS A 28 0.01 10.35 -0.27
CA LYS A 28 -0.81 11.55 -0.02
C LYS A 28 -0.48 12.75 -0.93
N GLY A 29 -0.95 12.72 -2.17
CA GLY A 29 -0.69 13.76 -3.18
C GLY A 29 0.64 13.63 -3.93
N GLY A 30 1.39 12.54 -3.70
CA GLY A 30 2.65 12.19 -4.33
C GLY A 30 2.75 10.75 -4.79
N ILE A 31 3.96 10.30 -5.00
CA ILE A 31 4.33 8.91 -5.28
C ILE A 31 5.56 8.53 -4.49
N VAL A 32 5.64 7.27 -4.08
CA VAL A 32 6.84 6.63 -3.55
C VAL A 32 7.41 5.73 -4.66
N PRO A 33 8.66 5.94 -5.11
CA PRO A 33 9.31 5.04 -6.06
C PRO A 33 9.59 3.69 -5.41
N VAL A 34 9.05 2.62 -5.98
CA VAL A 34 9.22 1.26 -5.48
C VAL A 34 10.00 0.44 -6.49
N VAL A 35 11.03 -0.22 -6.02
CA VAL A 35 11.88 -1.10 -6.83
C VAL A 35 11.51 -2.55 -6.51
N GLY A 36 11.13 -3.30 -7.53
CA GLY A 36 10.88 -4.73 -7.44
C GLY A 36 12.17 -5.53 -7.23
N VAL A 37 12.04 -6.80 -6.87
CA VAL A 37 13.21 -7.68 -6.66
C VAL A 37 14.12 -7.77 -7.88
N ASP A 38 13.56 -7.77 -9.08
CA ASP A 38 14.32 -7.82 -10.34
C ASP A 38 15.10 -6.52 -10.56
N GLY A 39 14.50 -5.38 -10.22
CA GLY A 39 15.18 -4.08 -10.21
C GLY A 39 16.34 -4.05 -9.21
N TRP A 40 16.11 -4.52 -7.97
CA TRP A 40 17.19 -4.65 -6.98
C TRP A 40 18.32 -5.57 -7.46
N ALA A 41 17.98 -6.74 -8.01
CA ALA A 41 18.97 -7.64 -8.57
C ALA A 41 19.77 -6.96 -9.68
N ARG A 42 19.11 -6.21 -10.56
CA ARG A 42 19.77 -5.48 -11.66
C ARG A 42 20.75 -4.43 -11.13
N ILE A 43 20.34 -3.54 -10.23
CA ILE A 43 21.24 -2.47 -9.74
C ILE A 43 22.41 -3.03 -8.94
N ILE A 44 22.22 -4.12 -8.19
CA ILE A 44 23.28 -4.79 -7.48
C ILE A 44 24.30 -5.38 -8.46
N ASN A 45 23.83 -6.17 -9.43
CA ASN A 45 24.73 -6.86 -10.39
C ASN A 45 25.41 -5.88 -11.35
N SER A 46 24.83 -4.72 -11.65
CA SER A 46 25.46 -3.70 -12.49
C SER A 46 26.42 -2.80 -11.75
N HIS A 47 26.49 -2.87 -10.42
CA HIS A 47 27.42 -2.04 -9.64
C HIS A 47 28.89 -2.49 -9.87
N THR A 48 29.74 -1.56 -10.26
CA THR A 48 31.14 -1.84 -10.66
C THR A 48 31.96 -2.56 -9.60
N GLN A 49 31.67 -2.29 -8.32
CA GLN A 49 32.36 -2.88 -7.18
C GLN A 49 31.72 -4.16 -6.65
N PHE A 50 30.64 -4.64 -7.26
CA PHE A 50 30.03 -5.91 -6.87
C PHE A 50 30.94 -7.08 -7.26
N ASP A 51 31.24 -7.96 -6.28
CA ASP A 51 32.09 -9.15 -6.47
C ASP A 51 31.34 -10.45 -6.22
N GLY A 52 30.17 -10.37 -5.58
CA GLY A 52 29.32 -11.52 -5.32
C GLY A 52 28.50 -11.34 -4.06
N MET A 53 27.56 -12.27 -3.84
CA MET A 53 26.79 -12.34 -2.61
C MET A 53 26.48 -13.78 -2.23
N ASP A 54 26.40 -14.02 -0.91
CA ASP A 54 26.01 -15.29 -0.31
C ASP A 54 24.84 -15.10 0.65
N PHE A 55 24.09 -16.18 0.84
CA PHE A 55 23.00 -16.23 1.81
C PHE A 55 23.19 -17.42 2.75
N ALA A 56 23.05 -17.14 4.06
CA ALA A 56 22.85 -18.15 5.09
C ALA A 56 21.44 -17.95 5.66
N GLN A 57 20.58 -18.96 5.52
CA GLN A 57 19.18 -18.85 5.88
C GLN A 57 18.69 -20.08 6.63
N ASP A 58 17.92 -19.85 7.68
CA ASP A 58 17.18 -20.85 8.45
C ASP A 58 15.70 -20.47 8.60
N ALA A 59 14.99 -21.07 9.55
CA ALA A 59 13.58 -20.78 9.79
C ALA A 59 13.34 -19.40 10.44
N GLU A 60 14.31 -18.86 11.13
CA GLU A 60 14.17 -17.65 11.96
C GLU A 60 14.84 -16.43 11.33
N SER A 61 15.87 -16.64 10.52
CA SER A 61 16.70 -15.55 10.00
C SER A 61 17.21 -15.80 8.58
N CYS A 62 17.64 -14.73 7.96
CA CYS A 62 18.41 -14.75 6.71
C CYS A 62 19.53 -13.72 6.78
N THR A 63 20.76 -14.17 6.64
CA THR A 63 21.95 -13.33 6.53
C THR A 63 22.36 -13.24 5.07
N CYS A 64 22.41 -12.02 4.54
CA CYS A 64 23.04 -11.71 3.27
C CYS A 64 24.46 -11.21 3.51
N THR A 65 25.40 -11.70 2.73
CA THR A 65 26.80 -11.25 2.72
C THR A 65 27.11 -10.74 1.32
N ILE A 66 27.50 -9.46 1.20
CA ILE A 66 27.93 -8.87 -0.08
C ILE A 66 29.43 -8.63 -0.05
N TYR A 67 30.11 -9.12 -1.07
CA TYR A 67 31.53 -8.91 -1.33
C TYR A 67 31.71 -7.77 -2.34
N ARG A 68 32.73 -6.95 -2.09
CA ARG A 68 33.10 -5.84 -2.96
C ARG A 68 34.57 -5.94 -3.38
N LYS A 69 34.83 -5.58 -4.64
CA LYS A 69 36.20 -5.61 -5.23
C LYS A 69 37.15 -4.61 -4.57
N ASP A 70 36.62 -3.52 -4.01
CA ASP A 70 37.40 -2.43 -3.39
C ASP A 70 37.62 -2.59 -1.89
N ARG A 71 37.16 -3.69 -1.28
CA ARG A 71 37.24 -3.93 0.18
C ARG A 71 37.60 -5.38 0.49
N SER A 72 38.38 -5.56 1.54
CA SER A 72 38.76 -6.89 2.03
C SER A 72 37.71 -7.51 2.96
N HIS A 73 36.84 -6.69 3.56
CA HIS A 73 35.80 -7.15 4.48
C HIS A 73 34.42 -7.05 3.82
N PRO A 74 33.64 -8.15 3.82
CA PRO A 74 32.30 -8.12 3.29
C PRO A 74 31.34 -7.35 4.21
N ILE A 75 30.26 -6.84 3.62
CA ILE A 75 29.12 -6.30 4.36
C ILE A 75 28.15 -7.45 4.64
N LYS A 76 27.70 -7.58 5.89
CA LYS A 76 26.74 -8.60 6.31
C LYS A 76 25.54 -7.95 6.97
N VAL A 77 24.35 -8.41 6.60
CA VAL A 77 23.10 -8.00 7.21
C VAL A 77 22.25 -9.23 7.48
N THR A 78 21.73 -9.32 8.70
CA THR A 78 20.80 -10.38 9.11
C THR A 78 19.43 -9.76 9.32
N GLU A 79 18.42 -10.34 8.68
CA GLU A 79 17.01 -10.01 8.86
C GLU A 79 16.29 -11.16 9.57
N TRP A 80 15.39 -10.80 10.48
CA TRP A 80 14.68 -11.76 11.33
C TRP A 80 13.25 -11.93 10.89
N MET A 81 12.79 -13.20 10.80
CA MET A 81 11.43 -13.51 10.41
C MET A 81 10.40 -12.84 11.31
N ALA A 82 10.65 -12.78 12.62
CA ALA A 82 9.76 -12.16 13.60
C ALA A 82 9.52 -10.66 13.34
N GLU A 83 10.52 -9.95 12.79
CA GLU A 83 10.44 -8.51 12.51
C GLU A 83 9.89 -8.21 11.12
N CYS A 84 10.18 -9.10 10.15
CA CYS A 84 9.89 -8.85 8.74
C CYS A 84 8.54 -9.38 8.30
N LYS A 85 8.08 -10.51 8.87
CA LYS A 85 6.89 -11.22 8.42
C LYS A 85 5.63 -10.35 8.47
N ARG A 86 4.87 -10.42 7.37
CA ARG A 86 3.54 -9.78 7.27
C ARG A 86 2.45 -10.84 7.12
N SER A 87 1.22 -10.46 7.47
CA SER A 87 0.03 -11.32 7.35
C SER A 87 -0.67 -11.16 5.99
N ALA A 88 0.02 -10.68 4.96
CA ALA A 88 -0.54 -10.41 3.64
C ALA A 88 0.42 -10.78 2.51
N GLY A 89 -0.13 -10.94 1.31
CA GLY A 89 0.61 -11.11 0.06
C GLY A 89 1.54 -12.33 0.04
N PRO A 90 2.71 -12.20 -0.60
CA PRO A 90 3.68 -13.30 -0.74
C PRO A 90 4.26 -13.81 0.59
N TRP A 91 4.16 -13.07 1.68
CA TRP A 91 4.56 -13.50 3.00
C TRP A 91 3.76 -14.70 3.53
N LEU A 92 2.51 -14.87 3.08
CA LEU A 92 1.68 -16.02 3.43
C LEU A 92 2.13 -17.30 2.72
N THR A 93 2.57 -17.20 1.49
CA THR A 93 2.88 -18.36 0.64
C THR A 93 4.38 -18.67 0.55
N HIS A 94 5.23 -17.63 0.63
CA HIS A 94 6.68 -17.78 0.43
C HIS A 94 7.50 -16.94 1.43
N PRO A 95 7.28 -17.09 2.76
CA PRO A 95 7.91 -16.23 3.76
C PRO A 95 9.45 -16.26 3.72
N TYR A 96 10.06 -17.42 3.50
CA TYR A 96 11.52 -17.57 3.42
C TYR A 96 12.12 -16.85 2.19
N ARG A 97 11.42 -16.84 1.07
CA ARG A 97 11.82 -16.06 -0.11
C ARG A 97 11.77 -14.56 0.19
N MET A 98 10.69 -14.11 0.82
CA MET A 98 10.53 -12.71 1.19
C MET A 98 11.60 -12.25 2.18
N LEU A 99 11.92 -13.07 3.17
CA LEU A 99 13.00 -12.77 4.12
C LEU A 99 14.36 -12.63 3.44
N ARG A 100 14.65 -13.48 2.45
CA ARG A 100 15.88 -13.38 1.64
C ARG A 100 15.93 -12.10 0.82
N HIS A 101 14.82 -11.69 0.23
CA HIS A 101 14.76 -10.41 -0.49
C HIS A 101 15.02 -9.24 0.46
N LYS A 102 14.46 -9.26 1.68
CA LYS A 102 14.75 -8.26 2.71
C LYS A 102 16.24 -8.18 3.02
N ALA A 103 16.85 -9.30 3.37
CA ALA A 103 18.28 -9.35 3.70
C ALA A 103 19.15 -8.85 2.55
N MET A 104 18.83 -9.23 1.31
CA MET A 104 19.53 -8.76 0.11
C MET A 104 19.45 -7.23 -0.04
N ILE A 105 18.26 -6.67 0.05
CA ILE A 105 18.01 -5.24 -0.15
C ILE A 105 18.71 -4.41 0.92
N GLN A 106 18.57 -4.77 2.19
CA GLN A 106 19.20 -4.05 3.30
C GLN A 106 20.73 -4.16 3.22
N CYS A 107 21.26 -5.34 2.87
CA CYS A 107 22.69 -5.52 2.67
C CYS A 107 23.22 -4.65 1.51
N ALA A 108 22.49 -4.60 0.38
CA ALA A 108 22.87 -3.78 -0.77
C ALA A 108 22.87 -2.28 -0.48
N ARG A 109 21.91 -1.79 0.32
CA ARG A 109 21.87 -0.39 0.77
C ARG A 109 23.12 -0.02 1.54
N LEU A 110 23.52 -0.87 2.49
CA LEU A 110 24.74 -0.63 3.27
C LEU A 110 26.01 -0.82 2.43
N ALA A 111 26.00 -1.79 1.52
CA ALA A 111 27.18 -2.08 0.69
C ALA A 111 27.43 -0.98 -0.34
N PHE A 112 26.41 -0.41 -0.96
CA PHE A 112 26.54 0.47 -2.12
C PHE A 112 25.97 1.88 -1.92
N GLY A 113 25.29 2.13 -0.80
CA GLY A 113 24.73 3.44 -0.48
C GLY A 113 23.47 3.78 -1.29
N PHE A 114 22.69 2.77 -1.71
CA PHE A 114 21.43 3.01 -2.40
C PHE A 114 20.42 3.72 -1.50
N ALA A 115 19.91 4.86 -1.96
CA ALA A 115 18.98 5.71 -1.22
C ALA A 115 17.85 6.23 -2.12
N GLY A 116 16.72 6.62 -1.52
CA GLY A 116 15.60 7.22 -2.25
C GLY A 116 14.79 6.22 -3.10
N ILE A 117 15.03 4.93 -2.94
CA ILE A 117 14.27 3.83 -3.54
C ILE A 117 13.82 2.88 -2.44
N TYR A 118 12.60 2.38 -2.57
CA TYR A 118 11.94 1.58 -1.56
C TYR A 118 11.58 0.20 -2.11
N GLU A 119 11.44 -0.76 -1.24
CA GLU A 119 10.82 -2.03 -1.58
C GLU A 119 9.30 -1.99 -1.34
N PRO A 120 8.51 -2.93 -1.91
CA PRO A 120 7.06 -2.93 -1.76
C PRO A 120 6.56 -2.83 -0.32
N ASP A 121 7.12 -3.65 0.59
CA ASP A 121 6.72 -3.68 2.00
C ASP A 121 7.01 -2.35 2.74
N GLU A 122 8.11 -1.67 2.39
CA GLU A 122 8.45 -0.37 2.97
C GLU A 122 7.48 0.71 2.49
N ALA A 123 7.15 0.70 1.19
CA ALA A 123 6.19 1.65 0.62
C ALA A 123 4.80 1.48 1.24
N GLU A 124 4.35 0.25 1.43
CA GLU A 124 3.09 -0.04 2.14
C GLU A 124 3.13 0.48 3.58
N ARG A 125 4.22 0.25 4.33
CA ARG A 125 4.37 0.75 5.70
C ARG A 125 4.38 2.28 5.77
N ILE A 126 4.98 2.96 4.79
CA ILE A 126 4.96 4.43 4.71
C ILE A 126 3.51 4.90 4.56
N VAL A 127 2.75 4.31 3.63
CA VAL A 127 1.35 4.66 3.41
C VAL A 127 0.50 4.33 4.65
N GLU A 128 0.70 3.16 5.28
CA GLU A 128 0.00 2.77 6.52
C GLU A 128 0.33 3.70 7.69
N ALA A 129 1.60 4.09 7.85
CA ALA A 129 2.03 5.01 8.92
C ALA A 129 1.41 6.40 8.77
N ASP A 130 1.17 6.81 7.53
CA ASP A 130 0.56 8.08 7.16
C ASP A 130 -0.98 8.03 7.12
N ALA A 131 -1.59 6.86 7.25
CA ALA A 131 -3.04 6.73 7.33
C ALA A 131 -3.56 7.54 8.53
N PRO A 132 -4.74 8.20 8.40
CA PRO A 132 -5.33 8.93 9.50
C PRO A 132 -5.61 7.97 10.67
N LYS A 133 -5.22 8.41 11.88
CA LYS A 133 -5.32 7.62 13.10
C LYS A 133 -6.28 8.29 14.06
N GLN A 134 -7.10 7.51 14.75
CA GLN A 134 -7.94 7.96 15.84
C GLN A 134 -7.31 7.52 17.17
N ILE A 135 -7.22 8.45 18.11
CA ILE A 135 -6.76 8.15 19.46
C ILE A 135 -8.01 8.00 20.32
N ASN A 136 -8.13 6.86 20.98
CA ASN A 136 -9.17 6.68 21.99
C ASN A 136 -8.82 7.57 23.19
N PRO A 137 -9.67 8.56 23.56
CA PRO A 137 -9.35 9.51 24.63
C PRO A 137 -9.26 8.86 26.00
N ASP A 138 -9.92 7.72 26.21
CA ASP A 138 -9.98 7.03 27.50
C ASP A 138 -8.85 6.04 27.72
N THR A 139 -8.41 5.36 26.64
CA THR A 139 -7.36 4.32 26.71
C THR A 139 -6.02 4.77 26.13
N GLY A 140 -5.99 5.86 25.37
CA GLY A 140 -4.80 6.29 24.62
C GLY A 140 -4.43 5.38 23.44
N GLU A 141 -5.28 4.40 23.12
CA GLU A 141 -5.05 3.47 22.04
C GLU A 141 -5.18 4.16 20.68
N ILE A 142 -4.20 3.92 19.81
CA ILE A 142 -4.14 4.49 18.45
C ILE A 142 -4.65 3.44 17.48
N THR A 143 -5.77 3.72 16.82
CA THR A 143 -6.33 2.87 15.77
C THR A 143 -6.35 3.60 14.43
N ALA A 144 -6.10 2.87 13.33
CA ALA A 144 -6.28 3.41 12.00
C ALA A 144 -7.77 3.65 11.73
N ILE A 145 -8.11 4.80 11.14
CA ILE A 145 -9.47 5.05 10.67
C ILE A 145 -9.63 4.31 9.35
N VAL A 146 -10.37 3.21 9.38
CA VAL A 146 -10.69 2.42 8.17
C VAL A 146 -12.14 2.70 7.82
N PHE A 147 -12.40 2.99 6.55
CA PHE A 147 -13.77 3.11 6.03
C PHE A 147 -14.17 1.77 5.40
N ASP A 148 -15.15 1.11 6.01
CA ASP A 148 -15.72 -0.13 5.48
C ASP A 148 -16.74 0.21 4.38
N VAL A 149 -16.27 0.19 3.14
CA VAL A 149 -17.07 0.48 1.95
C VAL A 149 -18.22 -0.53 1.81
N ALA A 150 -17.98 -1.82 2.06
CA ALA A 150 -18.99 -2.85 1.89
C ALA A 150 -20.13 -2.68 2.89
N ALA A 151 -19.81 -2.44 4.17
CA ALA A 151 -20.81 -2.14 5.18
C ALA A 151 -21.60 -0.86 4.85
N ALA A 152 -20.93 0.19 4.39
CA ALA A 152 -21.59 1.45 4.02
C ALA A 152 -22.54 1.31 2.83
N LEU A 153 -22.16 0.54 1.81
CA LEU A 153 -23.03 0.26 0.65
C LEU A 153 -24.25 -0.56 1.07
N ASN A 154 -24.08 -1.55 1.92
CA ASN A 154 -25.21 -2.33 2.46
C ASN A 154 -26.19 -1.48 3.26
N GLU A 155 -25.70 -0.53 4.07
CA GLU A 155 -26.56 0.43 4.77
C GLU A 155 -27.40 1.29 3.79
N VAL A 156 -26.80 1.73 2.67
CA VAL A 156 -27.51 2.47 1.61
C VAL A 156 -28.60 1.61 0.98
N GLU A 157 -28.33 0.35 0.68
CA GLU A 157 -29.31 -0.59 0.10
C GLU A 157 -30.51 -0.81 1.02
N CYS A 158 -30.29 -0.86 2.33
CA CYS A 158 -31.32 -1.04 3.35
C CYS A 158 -32.20 0.19 3.59
N CYS A 159 -31.86 1.37 3.02
CA CYS A 159 -32.66 2.57 3.19
C CYS A 159 -33.99 2.47 2.44
N GLY A 160 -35.11 2.61 3.19
CA GLY A 160 -36.47 2.63 2.62
C GLY A 160 -37.07 4.03 2.46
N THR A 161 -36.38 5.10 2.92
CA THR A 161 -36.88 6.48 2.83
C THR A 161 -35.75 7.45 2.46
N ALA A 162 -36.10 8.58 1.88
CA ALA A 162 -35.16 9.64 1.55
C ALA A 162 -34.45 10.21 2.80
N GLU A 163 -35.13 10.25 3.92
CA GLU A 163 -34.58 10.73 5.19
C GLU A 163 -33.52 9.76 5.74
N SER A 164 -33.81 8.44 5.74
CA SER A 164 -32.85 7.42 6.16
C SER A 164 -31.61 7.42 5.27
N LEU A 165 -31.81 7.58 3.96
CA LEU A 165 -30.72 7.67 2.99
C LEU A 165 -29.82 8.89 3.23
N GLN A 166 -30.42 10.03 3.57
CA GLN A 166 -29.66 11.25 3.89
C GLN A 166 -28.86 11.09 5.20
N MET A 167 -29.41 10.42 6.22
CA MET A 167 -28.68 10.12 7.45
C MET A 167 -27.49 9.21 7.20
N VAL A 168 -27.67 8.14 6.45
CA VAL A 168 -26.59 7.21 6.08
C VAL A 168 -25.51 7.94 5.26
N TRP A 169 -25.89 8.74 4.28
CA TRP A 169 -24.94 9.54 3.50
C TRP A 169 -24.10 10.45 4.41
N LYS A 170 -24.73 11.17 5.34
CA LYS A 170 -24.02 12.08 6.25
C LYS A 170 -23.05 11.33 7.16
N ALA A 171 -23.50 10.21 7.74
CA ALA A 171 -22.72 9.41 8.68
C ALA A 171 -21.53 8.69 7.99
N GLN A 172 -21.80 7.96 6.92
CA GLN A 172 -20.78 7.18 6.22
C GLN A 172 -19.87 8.06 5.37
N GLY A 173 -20.39 9.15 4.79
CA GLY A 173 -19.58 10.13 4.09
C GLY A 173 -18.55 10.82 5.00
N ALA A 174 -18.94 11.14 6.24
CA ALA A 174 -18.00 11.67 7.24
C ALA A 174 -16.89 10.66 7.59
N LYS A 175 -17.22 9.37 7.73
CA LYS A 175 -16.24 8.30 7.97
C LYS A 175 -15.28 8.13 6.79
N ALA A 176 -15.79 8.13 5.55
CA ALA A 176 -14.96 8.03 4.34
C ALA A 176 -13.99 9.22 4.22
N VAL A 177 -14.44 10.44 4.53
CA VAL A 177 -13.60 11.64 4.56
C VAL A 177 -12.56 11.54 5.66
N ALA A 178 -12.93 11.10 6.86
CA ALA A 178 -12.01 10.91 7.98
C ALA A 178 -10.94 9.84 7.67
N ALA A 179 -11.31 8.77 6.98
CA ALA A 179 -10.39 7.73 6.51
C ALA A 179 -9.55 8.16 5.29
N GLN A 180 -9.81 9.33 4.71
CA GLN A 180 -9.21 9.81 3.45
C GLN A 180 -9.40 8.85 2.27
N ASP A 181 -10.43 8.00 2.32
CA ASP A 181 -10.77 7.04 1.27
C ASP A 181 -11.60 7.72 0.17
N LYS A 182 -10.92 8.28 -0.82
CA LYS A 182 -11.56 8.94 -1.98
C LYS A 182 -12.33 7.94 -2.84
N GLY A 183 -11.82 6.70 -2.97
CA GLY A 183 -12.47 5.64 -3.76
C GLY A 183 -13.76 5.18 -3.11
N GLY A 184 -13.71 4.86 -1.83
CA GLY A 184 -14.87 4.47 -1.05
C GLY A 184 -15.91 5.59 -0.95
N HIS A 185 -15.48 6.84 -0.78
CA HIS A 185 -16.38 8.00 -0.79
C HIS A 185 -17.09 8.19 -2.15
N ALA A 186 -16.38 7.99 -3.27
CA ALA A 186 -16.98 8.04 -4.61
C ALA A 186 -18.00 6.91 -4.81
N ALA A 187 -17.66 5.67 -4.45
CA ALA A 187 -18.56 4.53 -4.51
C ALA A 187 -19.84 4.74 -3.67
N LEU A 188 -19.69 5.26 -2.45
CA LEU A 188 -20.81 5.61 -1.58
C LEU A 188 -21.71 6.67 -2.22
N LYS A 189 -21.12 7.72 -2.83
CA LYS A 189 -21.85 8.78 -3.51
C LYS A 189 -22.69 8.26 -4.67
N ASP A 190 -22.12 7.36 -5.47
CA ASP A 190 -22.81 6.77 -6.63
C ASP A 190 -23.94 5.85 -6.16
N ALA A 191 -23.73 5.04 -5.12
CA ALA A 191 -24.76 4.19 -4.54
C ALA A 191 -25.93 5.02 -3.98
N VAL A 192 -25.66 6.09 -3.24
CA VAL A 192 -26.68 7.00 -2.71
C VAL A 192 -27.49 7.66 -3.85
N LYS A 193 -26.83 8.06 -4.94
CA LYS A 193 -27.49 8.64 -6.10
C LYS A 193 -28.44 7.64 -6.76
N THR A 194 -28.01 6.38 -6.93
CA THR A 194 -28.84 5.31 -7.49
C THR A 194 -30.04 5.02 -6.62
N LYS A 195 -29.83 4.82 -5.32
CA LYS A 195 -30.90 4.54 -4.35
C LYS A 195 -31.91 5.66 -4.25
N LYS A 196 -31.46 6.92 -4.31
CA LYS A 196 -32.35 8.08 -4.33
C LYS A 196 -33.31 8.06 -5.53
N ALA A 197 -32.79 7.75 -6.74
CA ALA A 197 -33.61 7.63 -7.93
C ALA A 197 -34.63 6.49 -7.83
N GLU A 198 -34.27 5.35 -7.22
CA GLU A 198 -35.18 4.24 -6.97
C GLU A 198 -36.35 4.65 -6.07
N LEU A 199 -36.05 5.30 -4.94
CA LEU A 199 -37.05 5.77 -3.97
C LEU A 199 -37.99 6.83 -4.57
N GLU A 200 -37.48 7.72 -5.42
CA GLU A 200 -38.31 8.70 -6.15
C GLU A 200 -39.25 8.03 -7.14
N MET A 201 -38.78 7.00 -7.87
CA MET A 201 -39.60 6.22 -8.81
C MET A 201 -40.71 5.43 -8.09
N GLU A 202 -40.37 4.86 -6.92
CA GLU A 202 -41.33 4.09 -6.11
C GLU A 202 -42.40 5.00 -5.50
N SER A 203 -42.04 6.19 -5.04
CA SER A 203 -42.96 7.21 -4.55
C SER A 203 -43.93 7.65 -5.63
N ASN A 204 -43.46 7.90 -6.87
CA ASN A 204 -44.31 8.31 -7.97
C ASN A 204 -45.31 7.21 -8.40
N ARG A 205 -44.90 5.93 -8.39
CA ARG A 205 -45.78 4.79 -8.65
C ARG A 205 -46.89 4.67 -7.62
N THR A 206 -46.59 4.94 -6.35
CA THR A 206 -47.62 4.89 -5.29
C THR A 206 -48.64 5.96 -5.46
N ILE A 207 -48.25 7.18 -5.84
CA ILE A 207 -49.16 8.31 -6.06
C ILE A 207 -50.06 8.01 -7.28
N GLU A 208 -49.51 7.50 -8.38
CA GLU A 208 -50.29 7.14 -9.58
C GLU A 208 -51.30 6.00 -9.32
N ALA A 209 -50.98 5.09 -8.38
CA ALA A 209 -51.89 4.01 -7.96
C ALA A 209 -53.00 4.45 -7.04
N GLU A 210 -52.84 5.55 -6.28
CA GLU A 210 -53.84 6.13 -5.38
C GLU A 210 -54.81 7.06 -6.15
N GLU A 211 -54.39 7.60 -7.29
CA GLU A 211 -55.21 8.48 -8.15
C GLU A 211 -56.05 7.73 -9.20
N ALA A 212 -55.86 6.40 -9.38
CA ALA A 212 -56.52 5.55 -10.35
C ALA A 212 -57.68 4.75 -9.75
#